data_87e901240b90e6537fc3d7cbd39ae78b
#
_entry.id   87e901240b90e6537fc3d7cbd39ae78b
#
_cell.length_a   1.000
_cell.length_b   1.000
_cell.length_c   1.000
_cell.angle_alpha   90.00
_cell.angle_beta   90.00
_cell.angle_gamma   90.00
#
_symmetry.space_group_name_H-M   'P 1'
#
loop_
_entity.id
_entity.type
_entity.pdbx_description
1 polymer ?
#
loop_
_entity_poly.entity_id
_entity_poly.type
_entity_poly.pdbx_seq_one_letter_code
_entity_poly.pdbx_strand_id
1 'polypeptide(L)'
;DRVINNCPMRYFEQPQHYDRRSNKVVSKYENILNILTDKLNVASTHALFKTFNEDVINILSKNKYTLVMDEVVDVVEQIKISKDDIKLLRNNKVIEVDENGRIHWIDDDYIGEFSSYKNKIKNGEVYLHNETAILWTFPVEIFKYFNKIIISTYLFRGQIQCYYYQMHNIQFKYKSVESYIDNGKTKFRLCDYRQHENLNHIKKLINLYEGKLNDIGKPTRRTKFPLSKSWYDKANKEKLMIIKNNTYNYFRNICKTTNKESLWTTFKDRSPQDENRTKPKTKVTPLGYKNSYVPCTMRATNEYKDRSSVAYLINRFENPIITSFLSKNGAEVNQDIFALSELIQFIWRSQIRDGKPINLYIPSERMRILLLEWLNGNI
;
A
#
# COMPACT_ATOMS: atom_id res chain seq x y z
N ASP A 1 13.55 9.99 -11.27
CA ASP A 1 15.02 10.04 -11.39
C ASP A 1 15.67 8.64 -11.48
N ARG A 2 15.24 7.64 -10.64
CA ARG A 2 15.85 6.29 -10.65
C ARG A 2 15.71 5.56 -11.99
N VAL A 3 14.55 5.64 -12.64
CA VAL A 3 14.33 5.03 -13.97
C VAL A 3 15.18 5.75 -15.02
N ILE A 4 15.18 7.07 -15.01
CA ILE A 4 15.93 7.90 -15.95
C ILE A 4 17.43 7.58 -15.84
N ASN A 5 17.95 7.51 -14.61
CA ASN A 5 19.39 7.29 -14.38
C ASN A 5 19.85 5.86 -14.69
N ASN A 6 18.97 4.85 -14.56
CA ASN A 6 19.35 3.44 -14.73
C ASN A 6 18.91 2.83 -16.07
N CYS A 7 18.25 3.60 -16.94
CA CYS A 7 17.80 3.14 -18.24
C CYS A 7 18.35 4.02 -19.39
N PRO A 8 19.68 4.09 -19.58
CA PRO A 8 20.33 5.03 -20.52
C PRO A 8 19.97 4.77 -21.99
N MET A 9 19.45 3.58 -22.30
CA MET A 9 19.05 3.20 -23.66
C MET A 9 17.69 3.79 -24.09
N ARG A 10 16.97 4.44 -23.17
CA ARG A 10 15.66 5.06 -23.44
C ARG A 10 15.57 6.40 -22.75
N TYR A 11 15.09 7.38 -23.47
CA TYR A 11 14.75 8.67 -22.88
C TYR A 11 13.36 8.63 -22.27
N PHE A 12 13.23 9.20 -21.05
CA PHE A 12 11.96 9.33 -20.33
C PHE A 12 11.73 10.78 -19.94
N GLU A 13 10.55 11.30 -20.27
CA GLU A 13 10.08 12.59 -19.77
C GLU A 13 9.44 12.40 -18.37
N GLN A 14 9.60 13.43 -17.53
CA GLN A 14 8.94 13.50 -16.23
C GLN A 14 7.95 14.65 -16.22
N PRO A 15 6.65 14.42 -15.91
CA PRO A 15 5.65 15.47 -15.90
C PRO A 15 5.98 16.60 -14.91
N GLN A 16 5.96 17.85 -15.40
CA GLN A 16 6.32 19.07 -14.69
C GLN A 16 5.13 20.02 -14.65
N HIS A 17 5.20 21.03 -13.76
CA HIS A 17 4.26 22.17 -13.74
C HIS A 17 4.55 23.23 -14.81
N TYR A 18 5.52 22.97 -15.68
CA TYR A 18 5.95 23.85 -16.73
C TYR A 18 6.17 23.05 -18.01
N ASP A 19 5.47 23.42 -19.06
CA ASP A 19 5.65 22.81 -20.37
C ASP A 19 6.72 23.62 -21.13
N ARG A 20 7.89 23.02 -21.31
CA ARG A 20 9.04 23.62 -22.00
C ARG A 20 8.76 23.95 -23.47
N ARG A 21 7.82 23.27 -24.10
CA ARG A 21 7.51 23.44 -25.53
C ARG A 21 6.59 24.62 -25.77
N SER A 22 5.53 24.72 -24.99
CA SER A 22 4.58 25.82 -25.06
C SER A 22 5.04 27.05 -24.28
N ASN A 23 6.12 26.93 -23.47
CA ASN A 23 6.65 27.95 -22.58
C ASN A 23 5.58 28.47 -21.58
N LYS A 24 4.69 27.58 -21.10
CA LYS A 24 3.56 27.89 -20.23
C LYS A 24 3.59 27.10 -18.93
N VAL A 25 3.03 27.69 -17.89
CA VAL A 25 2.69 26.96 -16.65
C VAL A 25 1.46 26.12 -16.93
N VAL A 26 1.56 24.81 -16.68
CA VAL A 26 0.50 23.84 -16.88
C VAL A 26 0.38 22.93 -15.65
N SER A 27 -0.73 22.23 -15.51
CA SER A 27 -0.82 21.17 -14.50
C SER A 27 0.06 19.96 -14.92
N LYS A 28 0.50 19.15 -13.94
CA LYS A 28 1.21 17.88 -14.26
C LYS A 28 0.34 16.96 -15.10
N TYR A 29 -0.98 17.03 -14.94
CA TYR A 29 -1.92 16.26 -15.73
C TYR A 29 -1.95 16.70 -17.20
N GLU A 30 -2.05 18.00 -17.47
CA GLU A 30 -1.96 18.53 -18.84
C GLU A 30 -0.60 18.21 -19.48
N ASN A 31 0.49 18.33 -18.71
CA ASN A 31 1.82 18.03 -19.22
C ASN A 31 1.96 16.54 -19.59
N ILE A 32 1.41 15.61 -18.79
CA ILE A 32 1.46 14.17 -19.14
C ILE A 32 0.63 13.87 -20.39
N LEU A 33 -0.53 14.53 -20.59
CA LEU A 33 -1.31 14.38 -21.81
C LEU A 33 -0.50 14.80 -23.06
N ASN A 34 0.23 15.92 -22.98
CA ASN A 34 1.10 16.39 -24.05
C ASN A 34 2.23 15.38 -24.35
N ILE A 35 2.90 14.87 -23.29
CA ILE A 35 3.97 13.87 -23.43
C ILE A 35 3.45 12.59 -24.12
N LEU A 36 2.28 12.10 -23.69
CA LEU A 36 1.66 10.90 -24.26
C LEU A 36 1.19 11.12 -25.70
N THR A 37 0.65 12.30 -26.02
CA THR A 37 0.24 12.67 -27.40
C THR A 37 1.44 12.67 -28.34
N ASP A 38 2.59 13.13 -27.87
CA ASP A 38 3.86 13.15 -28.62
C ASP A 38 4.57 11.79 -28.69
N LYS A 39 3.95 10.73 -28.17
CA LYS A 39 4.46 9.35 -28.16
C LYS A 39 5.79 9.18 -27.43
N LEU A 40 6.07 10.00 -26.43
CA LEU A 40 7.29 9.91 -25.64
C LEU A 40 7.13 8.94 -24.48
N ASN A 41 8.24 8.34 -24.02
CA ASN A 41 8.21 7.55 -22.80
C ASN A 41 8.10 8.48 -21.59
N VAL A 42 7.32 8.07 -20.60
CA VAL A 42 7.05 8.88 -19.41
C VAL A 42 7.41 8.12 -18.14
N ALA A 43 8.05 8.80 -17.21
CA ALA A 43 8.26 8.34 -15.84
C ALA A 43 7.40 9.18 -14.90
N SER A 44 6.42 8.55 -14.24
CA SER A 44 5.41 9.23 -13.44
C SER A 44 5.23 8.59 -12.06
N THR A 45 4.48 9.26 -11.18
CA THR A 45 4.11 8.75 -9.87
C THR A 45 2.76 8.04 -9.91
N HIS A 46 2.52 7.12 -8.98
CA HIS A 46 1.21 6.48 -8.80
C HIS A 46 0.10 7.52 -8.52
N ALA A 47 0.42 8.61 -7.82
CA ALA A 47 -0.54 9.68 -7.56
C ALA A 47 -1.05 10.34 -8.86
N LEU A 48 -0.16 10.60 -9.82
CA LEU A 48 -0.55 11.15 -11.11
C LEU A 48 -1.24 10.09 -11.98
N PHE A 49 -0.80 8.83 -11.94
CA PHE A 49 -1.48 7.73 -12.64
C PHE A 49 -2.95 7.58 -12.19
N LYS A 50 -3.23 7.76 -10.90
CA LYS A 50 -4.61 7.70 -10.34
C LYS A 50 -5.53 8.82 -10.84
N THR A 51 -5.00 9.87 -11.45
CA THR A 51 -5.82 10.95 -12.05
C THR A 51 -6.21 10.69 -13.51
N PHE A 52 -5.76 9.57 -14.09
CA PHE A 52 -6.09 9.20 -15.47
C PHE A 52 -7.60 9.02 -15.64
N ASN A 53 -8.10 9.50 -16.76
CA ASN A 53 -9.51 9.54 -17.13
C ASN A 53 -9.67 9.27 -18.63
N GLU A 54 -10.83 9.63 -19.20
CA GLU A 54 -11.15 9.44 -20.61
C GLU A 54 -10.17 10.15 -21.58
N ASP A 55 -9.59 11.28 -21.20
CA ASP A 55 -8.61 11.99 -22.05
C ASP A 55 -7.39 11.09 -22.32
N VAL A 56 -6.91 10.41 -21.27
CA VAL A 56 -5.81 9.45 -21.40
C VAL A 56 -6.22 8.25 -22.24
N ILE A 57 -7.44 7.72 -22.06
CA ILE A 57 -7.98 6.61 -22.87
C ILE A 57 -7.93 6.97 -24.34
N ASN A 58 -8.38 8.18 -24.70
CA ASN A 58 -8.38 8.67 -26.08
C ASN A 58 -7.00 8.71 -26.72
N ILE A 59 -5.95 8.99 -25.92
CA ILE A 59 -4.55 8.99 -26.38
C ILE A 59 -4.02 7.55 -26.47
N LEU A 60 -4.26 6.72 -25.44
CA LEU A 60 -3.78 5.33 -25.40
C LEU A 60 -4.42 4.47 -26.51
N SER A 61 -5.68 4.74 -26.87
CA SER A 61 -6.39 4.03 -27.96
C SER A 61 -5.70 4.18 -29.31
N LYS A 62 -5.01 5.32 -29.54
CA LYS A 62 -4.29 5.66 -30.76
C LYS A 62 -2.82 5.27 -30.73
N ASN A 63 -2.28 4.96 -29.55
CA ASN A 63 -0.85 4.76 -29.32
C ASN A 63 -0.60 3.49 -28.51
N LYS A 64 0.41 2.70 -28.90
CA LYS A 64 0.76 1.45 -28.20
C LYS A 64 1.75 1.73 -27.07
N TYR A 65 1.22 1.93 -25.85
CA TYR A 65 2.04 2.08 -24.66
C TYR A 65 2.17 0.76 -23.86
N THR A 66 3.33 0.55 -23.27
CA THR A 66 3.55 -0.46 -22.23
C THR A 66 3.59 0.23 -20.88
N LEU A 67 2.74 -0.19 -19.95
CA LEU A 67 2.76 0.27 -18.57
C LEU A 67 3.70 -0.62 -17.75
N VAL A 68 4.67 0.00 -17.07
CA VAL A 68 5.54 -0.67 -16.10
C VAL A 68 5.32 -0.03 -14.75
N MET A 69 4.83 -0.81 -13.80
CA MET A 69 4.53 -0.36 -12.44
C MET A 69 5.58 -0.94 -11.47
N ASP A 70 6.30 -0.06 -10.77
CA ASP A 70 7.13 -0.43 -9.62
C ASP A 70 6.23 -0.42 -8.38
N GLU A 71 5.76 -1.58 -7.97
CA GLU A 71 4.72 -1.82 -6.98
C GLU A 71 3.26 -1.65 -7.50
N VAL A 72 2.31 -2.14 -6.72
CA VAL A 72 0.88 -2.00 -6.99
C VAL A 72 0.39 -0.57 -6.75
N VAL A 73 -0.68 -0.18 -7.43
CA VAL A 73 -1.38 1.08 -7.18
C VAL A 73 -2.66 0.83 -6.35
N ASP A 74 -3.05 1.81 -5.54
CA ASP A 74 -4.33 1.76 -4.83
C ASP A 74 -5.47 1.92 -5.84
N VAL A 75 -6.17 0.83 -6.12
CA VAL A 75 -7.26 0.76 -7.10
C VAL A 75 -8.65 0.80 -6.46
N VAL A 76 -8.74 0.64 -5.14
CA VAL A 76 -9.98 0.75 -4.36
C VAL A 76 -9.71 1.57 -3.11
N GLU A 77 -10.49 2.62 -2.89
CA GLU A 77 -10.36 3.50 -1.73
C GLU A 77 -11.74 3.80 -1.11
N GLN A 78 -11.80 3.80 0.21
CA GLN A 78 -12.99 4.31 0.89
C GLN A 78 -12.95 5.83 0.95
N ILE A 79 -14.00 6.47 0.44
CA ILE A 79 -14.25 7.91 0.63
C ILE A 79 -14.86 8.09 2.02
N LYS A 80 -14.25 8.96 2.83
CA LYS A 80 -14.67 9.20 4.21
C LYS A 80 -15.80 10.21 4.27
N ILE A 81 -17.01 9.74 4.03
CA ILE A 81 -18.26 10.49 4.19
C ILE A 81 -19.14 9.72 5.19
N SER A 82 -19.81 10.42 6.09
CA SER A 82 -20.70 9.77 7.06
C SER A 82 -21.99 9.29 6.38
N LYS A 83 -22.66 8.31 7.00
CA LYS A 83 -23.95 7.81 6.50
C LYS A 83 -25.02 8.92 6.40
N ASP A 84 -25.01 9.84 7.35
CA ASP A 84 -25.99 10.94 7.38
C ASP A 84 -25.69 11.98 6.28
N ASP A 85 -24.42 12.25 6.02
CA ASP A 85 -24.00 13.12 4.90
C ASP A 85 -24.34 12.49 3.54
N ILE A 86 -24.20 11.18 3.38
CA ILE A 86 -24.63 10.46 2.17
C ILE A 86 -26.15 10.68 1.93
N LYS A 87 -26.97 10.53 2.98
CA LYS A 87 -28.40 10.77 2.91
C LYS A 87 -28.72 12.21 2.55
N LEU A 88 -28.01 13.17 3.16
CA LEU A 88 -28.18 14.60 2.90
C LEU A 88 -27.87 14.91 1.43
N LEU A 89 -26.78 14.42 0.88
CA LEU A 89 -26.40 14.63 -0.52
C LEU A 89 -27.43 14.04 -1.49
N ARG A 90 -27.99 12.84 -1.19
CA ARG A 90 -29.06 12.22 -1.99
C ARG A 90 -30.36 13.02 -1.91
N ASN A 91 -30.81 13.40 -0.71
CA ASN A 91 -32.06 14.14 -0.49
C ASN A 91 -32.05 15.51 -1.19
N ASN A 92 -30.89 16.17 -1.21
CA ASN A 92 -30.69 17.45 -1.88
C ASN A 92 -30.37 17.31 -3.38
N LYS A 93 -30.45 16.09 -3.93
CA LYS A 93 -30.15 15.80 -5.35
C LYS A 93 -28.76 16.25 -5.80
N VAL A 94 -27.80 16.29 -4.91
CA VAL A 94 -26.38 16.56 -5.25
C VAL A 94 -25.77 15.33 -5.91
N ILE A 95 -26.14 14.13 -5.42
CA ILE A 95 -25.75 12.86 -5.98
C ILE A 95 -26.98 11.96 -6.23
N GLU A 96 -26.86 11.10 -7.22
CA GLU A 96 -27.80 10.03 -7.53
C GLU A 96 -27.08 8.69 -7.52
N VAL A 97 -27.81 7.62 -7.17
CA VAL A 97 -27.25 6.24 -7.10
C VAL A 97 -28.08 5.39 -8.04
N ASP A 98 -27.43 4.77 -9.02
CA ASP A 98 -28.08 3.87 -9.97
C ASP A 98 -28.37 2.48 -9.38
N GLU A 99 -28.99 1.61 -10.17
CA GLU A 99 -29.36 0.23 -9.79
C GLU A 99 -28.15 -0.65 -9.43
N ASN A 100 -26.97 -0.33 -9.93
CA ASN A 100 -25.72 -1.02 -9.66
C ASN A 100 -24.99 -0.46 -8.43
N GLY A 101 -25.57 0.58 -7.79
CA GLY A 101 -24.97 1.27 -6.65
C GLY A 101 -23.90 2.29 -7.06
N ARG A 102 -23.72 2.59 -8.34
CA ARG A 102 -22.78 3.62 -8.80
C ARG A 102 -23.36 5.00 -8.50
N ILE A 103 -22.49 5.88 -8.02
CA ILE A 103 -22.84 7.26 -7.67
C ILE A 103 -22.53 8.18 -8.85
N HIS A 104 -23.51 9.01 -9.20
CA HIS A 104 -23.42 10.07 -10.17
C HIS A 104 -23.52 11.42 -9.48
N TRP A 105 -22.66 12.37 -9.86
CA TRP A 105 -22.74 13.76 -9.38
C TRP A 105 -23.68 14.54 -10.28
N ILE A 106 -24.77 15.09 -9.73
CA ILE A 106 -25.85 15.72 -10.49
C ILE A 106 -25.77 17.25 -10.43
N ASP A 107 -25.57 17.81 -9.22
CA ASP A 107 -25.58 19.25 -9.02
C ASP A 107 -24.17 19.84 -9.22
N ASP A 108 -23.97 20.48 -10.39
CA ASP A 108 -22.69 21.11 -10.73
C ASP A 108 -22.42 22.40 -9.98
N ASP A 109 -23.43 23.04 -9.43
CA ASP A 109 -23.35 24.30 -8.72
C ASP A 109 -23.15 24.12 -7.21
N TYR A 110 -23.15 22.87 -6.72
CA TYR A 110 -22.88 22.57 -5.31
C TYR A 110 -21.50 23.04 -4.85
N ILE A 111 -21.47 23.94 -3.86
CA ILE A 111 -20.26 24.55 -3.28
C ILE A 111 -20.00 24.12 -1.81
N GLY A 112 -20.76 23.16 -1.30
CA GLY A 112 -20.63 22.69 0.08
C GLY A 112 -19.36 21.89 0.35
N GLU A 113 -19.22 21.39 1.59
CA GLU A 113 -18.03 20.68 2.10
C GLU A 113 -17.58 19.50 1.22
N PHE A 114 -18.52 18.84 0.56
CA PHE A 114 -18.25 17.67 -0.27
C PHE A 114 -17.92 17.97 -1.73
N SER A 115 -17.85 19.25 -2.13
CA SER A 115 -17.49 19.69 -3.50
C SER A 115 -16.12 19.16 -3.93
N SER A 116 -15.20 18.94 -2.99
CA SER A 116 -13.87 18.33 -3.24
C SER A 116 -13.93 16.92 -3.84
N TYR A 117 -15.03 16.20 -3.64
CA TYR A 117 -15.22 14.85 -4.21
C TYR A 117 -15.87 14.85 -5.60
N LYS A 118 -16.38 15.98 -6.08
CA LYS A 118 -17.06 16.12 -7.36
C LYS A 118 -16.23 15.55 -8.53
N ASN A 119 -14.98 16.01 -8.67
CA ASN A 119 -14.10 15.52 -9.73
C ASN A 119 -13.78 14.02 -9.60
N LYS A 120 -13.62 13.53 -8.38
CA LYS A 120 -13.36 12.11 -8.13
C LYS A 120 -14.56 11.23 -8.51
N ILE A 121 -15.78 11.73 -8.27
CA ILE A 121 -17.03 11.04 -8.64
C ILE A 121 -17.24 11.10 -10.16
N LYS A 122 -17.04 12.27 -10.79
CA LYS A 122 -17.22 12.42 -12.25
C LYS A 122 -16.19 11.64 -13.07
N ASN A 123 -14.94 11.60 -12.63
CA ASN A 123 -13.82 10.99 -13.36
C ASN A 123 -13.50 9.55 -12.92
N GLY A 124 -14.22 9.01 -11.95
CA GLY A 124 -13.95 7.68 -11.39
C GLY A 124 -15.22 6.83 -11.30
N GLU A 125 -15.01 5.57 -10.98
CA GLU A 125 -16.10 4.68 -10.63
C GLU A 125 -16.30 4.73 -9.11
N VAL A 126 -17.39 5.32 -8.65
CA VAL A 126 -17.71 5.53 -7.24
C VAL A 126 -19.01 4.81 -6.91
N TYR A 127 -18.98 3.99 -5.86
CA TYR A 127 -20.08 3.10 -5.49
C TYR A 127 -20.52 3.33 -4.05
N LEU A 128 -21.85 3.31 -3.85
CA LEU A 128 -22.48 3.22 -2.54
C LEU A 128 -22.53 1.74 -2.11
N HIS A 129 -21.81 1.39 -1.07
CA HIS A 129 -21.76 0.04 -0.52
C HIS A 129 -22.56 -0.07 0.78
N ASN A 130 -23.53 -1.02 0.80
CA ASN A 130 -24.39 -1.30 1.96
C ASN A 130 -25.05 -0.05 2.57
N GLU A 131 -25.45 0.92 1.76
CA GLU A 131 -26.09 2.19 2.18
C GLU A 131 -25.30 3.01 3.24
N THR A 132 -24.03 2.69 3.47
CA THR A 132 -23.27 3.27 4.59
C THR A 132 -21.87 3.74 4.24
N ALA A 133 -21.31 3.31 3.13
CA ALA A 133 -19.94 3.62 2.74
C ALA A 133 -19.84 3.94 1.25
N ILE A 134 -19.02 4.90 0.92
CA ILE A 134 -18.69 5.23 -0.47
C ILE A 134 -17.30 4.68 -0.77
N LEU A 135 -17.20 3.96 -1.88
CA LEU A 135 -15.94 3.42 -2.41
C LEU A 135 -15.67 3.99 -3.79
N TRP A 136 -14.47 4.46 -3.98
CA TRP A 136 -13.94 4.80 -5.28
C TRP A 136 -13.13 3.62 -5.81
N THR A 137 -13.31 3.30 -7.09
CA THR A 137 -12.44 2.36 -7.80
C THR A 137 -11.75 3.08 -8.95
N PHE A 138 -10.55 2.66 -9.26
CA PHE A 138 -9.82 3.15 -10.43
C PHE A 138 -10.58 2.71 -11.71
N PRO A 139 -10.71 3.54 -12.75
CA PRO A 139 -11.38 3.15 -13.99
C PRO A 139 -10.67 1.98 -14.68
N VAL A 140 -11.34 0.82 -14.74
CA VAL A 140 -10.75 -0.41 -15.27
C VAL A 140 -10.37 -0.32 -16.74
N GLU A 141 -11.11 0.48 -17.51
CA GLU A 141 -10.88 0.68 -18.93
C GLU A 141 -9.47 1.19 -19.22
N ILE A 142 -8.89 2.01 -18.33
CA ILE A 142 -7.53 2.54 -18.50
C ILE A 142 -6.52 1.39 -18.63
N PHE A 143 -6.66 0.32 -17.86
CA PHE A 143 -5.76 -0.84 -17.96
C PHE A 143 -5.91 -1.57 -19.32
N LYS A 144 -7.09 -1.59 -19.91
CA LYS A 144 -7.36 -2.30 -21.17
C LYS A 144 -6.71 -1.65 -22.39
N TYR A 145 -6.45 -0.34 -22.33
CA TYR A 145 -5.86 0.40 -23.45
C TYR A 145 -4.32 0.35 -23.51
N PHE A 146 -3.67 -0.18 -22.49
CA PHE A 146 -2.23 -0.47 -22.59
C PHE A 146 -1.98 -1.74 -23.39
N ASN A 147 -1.01 -1.68 -24.32
CA ASN A 147 -0.61 -2.85 -25.11
C ASN A 147 -0.05 -3.98 -24.24
N LYS A 148 0.59 -3.63 -23.15
CA LYS A 148 1.17 -4.56 -22.16
C LYS A 148 1.24 -3.89 -20.80
N ILE A 149 0.99 -4.66 -19.74
CA ILE A 149 1.15 -4.20 -18.35
C ILE A 149 2.14 -5.14 -17.65
N ILE A 150 3.10 -4.56 -16.97
CA ILE A 150 4.07 -5.27 -16.13
C ILE A 150 3.99 -4.66 -14.75
N ILE A 151 3.70 -5.47 -13.74
CA ILE A 151 3.71 -5.06 -12.32
C ILE A 151 4.86 -5.78 -11.63
N SER A 152 5.83 -5.00 -11.14
CA SER A 152 6.97 -5.53 -10.39
C SER A 152 6.65 -5.39 -8.89
N THR A 153 6.16 -6.47 -8.28
CA THR A 153 5.81 -6.50 -6.85
C THR A 153 5.98 -7.89 -6.28
N TYR A 154 6.12 -7.97 -4.97
CA TYR A 154 6.19 -9.25 -4.26
C TYR A 154 4.81 -9.62 -3.69
N LEU A 155 4.47 -10.92 -3.72
CA LEU A 155 3.17 -11.45 -3.27
C LEU A 155 1.97 -10.70 -3.87
N PHE A 156 1.93 -10.51 -5.18
CA PHE A 156 0.81 -9.84 -5.88
C PHE A 156 -0.55 -10.44 -5.50
N ARG A 157 -0.61 -11.76 -5.26
CA ARG A 157 -1.83 -12.46 -4.80
C ARG A 157 -2.37 -11.99 -3.45
N GLY A 158 -1.58 -11.25 -2.65
CA GLY A 158 -1.99 -10.60 -1.42
C GLY A 158 -2.37 -9.13 -1.56
N GLN A 159 -2.19 -8.54 -2.73
CA GLN A 159 -2.43 -7.12 -2.96
C GLN A 159 -3.85 -6.84 -3.45
N ILE A 160 -4.44 -5.72 -3.04
CA ILE A 160 -5.81 -5.34 -3.42
C ILE A 160 -5.97 -5.25 -4.95
N GLN A 161 -4.95 -4.83 -5.67
CA GLN A 161 -4.98 -4.79 -7.13
C GLN A 161 -5.17 -6.17 -7.77
N CYS A 162 -4.70 -7.26 -7.14
CA CYS A 162 -4.97 -8.61 -7.61
C CYS A 162 -6.47 -8.94 -7.57
N TYR A 163 -7.12 -8.65 -6.45
CA TYR A 163 -8.56 -8.88 -6.26
C TYR A 163 -9.42 -7.96 -7.14
N TYR A 164 -8.97 -6.73 -7.33
CA TYR A 164 -9.57 -5.81 -8.29
C TYR A 164 -9.50 -6.35 -9.73
N TYR A 165 -8.38 -6.95 -10.14
CA TYR A 165 -8.26 -7.61 -11.44
C TYR A 165 -9.19 -8.82 -11.56
N GLN A 166 -9.36 -9.61 -10.49
CA GLN A 166 -10.32 -10.72 -10.45
C GLN A 166 -11.76 -10.20 -10.60
N MET A 167 -12.14 -9.16 -9.86
CA MET A 167 -13.46 -8.53 -9.94
C MET A 167 -13.81 -8.07 -11.38
N HIS A 168 -12.82 -7.59 -12.12
CA HIS A 168 -12.99 -7.11 -13.49
C HIS A 168 -12.61 -8.14 -14.57
N ASN A 169 -12.37 -9.40 -14.19
CA ASN A 169 -11.96 -10.48 -15.11
C ASN A 169 -10.70 -10.15 -15.94
N ILE A 170 -9.78 -9.34 -15.42
CA ILE A 170 -8.51 -9.04 -16.07
C ILE A 170 -7.58 -10.25 -15.91
N GLN A 171 -7.23 -10.86 -17.04
CA GLN A 171 -6.31 -12.00 -17.07
C GLN A 171 -4.85 -11.54 -16.95
N PHE A 172 -4.06 -12.23 -16.13
CA PHE A 172 -2.64 -11.97 -15.97
C PHE A 172 -1.85 -13.26 -15.74
N LYS A 173 -0.55 -13.21 -15.94
CA LYS A 173 0.37 -14.32 -15.71
C LYS A 173 1.48 -13.92 -14.78
N TYR A 174 1.79 -14.77 -13.80
CA TYR A 174 2.98 -14.60 -12.98
C TYR A 174 4.24 -14.94 -13.77
N LYS A 175 5.29 -14.16 -13.56
CA LYS A 175 6.63 -14.43 -14.04
C LYS A 175 7.62 -14.18 -12.91
N SER A 176 8.74 -14.89 -12.93
CA SER A 176 9.88 -14.64 -12.07
C SER A 176 11.00 -13.93 -12.83
N VAL A 177 11.92 -13.31 -12.08
CA VAL A 177 13.12 -12.70 -12.63
C VAL A 177 14.32 -13.53 -12.15
N GLU A 178 15.18 -13.93 -13.06
CA GLU A 178 16.44 -14.56 -12.70
C GLU A 178 17.63 -13.72 -13.17
N SER A 179 18.66 -13.71 -12.35
CA SER A 179 19.94 -13.11 -12.71
C SER A 179 20.86 -14.13 -13.39
N TYR A 180 21.64 -13.68 -14.36
CA TYR A 180 22.69 -14.46 -14.99
C TYR A 180 23.89 -13.58 -15.28
N ILE A 181 25.07 -14.20 -15.45
CA ILE A 181 26.28 -13.47 -15.78
C ILE A 181 26.51 -13.55 -17.28
N ASP A 182 26.69 -12.39 -17.91
CA ASP A 182 27.05 -12.26 -19.32
C ASP A 182 28.19 -11.25 -19.46
N ASN A 183 29.32 -11.71 -20.02
CA ASN A 183 30.55 -10.94 -20.14
C ASN A 183 30.99 -10.24 -18.85
N GLY A 184 30.92 -10.96 -17.70
CA GLY A 184 31.31 -10.47 -16.38
C GLY A 184 30.32 -9.46 -15.76
N LYS A 185 29.19 -9.19 -16.40
CA LYS A 185 28.11 -8.30 -15.89
C LYS A 185 26.89 -9.09 -15.50
N THR A 186 26.31 -8.77 -14.36
CA THR A 186 25.01 -9.33 -13.95
C THR A 186 23.92 -8.76 -14.84
N LYS A 187 23.19 -9.65 -15.51
CA LYS A 187 21.99 -9.34 -16.30
C LYS A 187 20.78 -10.05 -15.71
N PHE A 188 19.58 -9.62 -16.08
CA PHE A 188 18.31 -10.15 -15.61
C PHE A 188 17.44 -10.55 -16.81
N ARG A 189 16.68 -11.65 -16.64
CA ARG A 189 15.68 -12.06 -17.63
C ARG A 189 14.41 -12.55 -16.94
N LEU A 190 13.27 -12.43 -17.63
CA LEU A 190 12.02 -13.02 -17.21
C LEU A 190 12.05 -14.51 -17.46
N CYS A 191 11.65 -15.30 -16.47
CA CYS A 191 11.48 -16.74 -16.57
C CYS A 191 10.07 -17.17 -16.10
N ASP A 192 9.75 -18.45 -16.18
CA ASP A 192 8.50 -18.95 -15.68
C ASP A 192 8.43 -18.80 -14.16
N TYR A 193 7.20 -18.61 -13.67
CA TYR A 193 6.96 -18.37 -12.26
C TYR A 193 7.45 -19.54 -11.40
N ARG A 194 8.24 -19.23 -10.40
CA ARG A 194 8.72 -20.18 -9.39
C ARG A 194 7.88 -20.01 -8.13
N GLN A 195 6.97 -20.96 -7.91
CA GLN A 195 6.03 -20.91 -6.78
C GLN A 195 6.74 -21.09 -5.44
N HIS A 196 7.79 -21.89 -5.40
CA HIS A 196 8.55 -22.16 -4.19
C HIS A 196 9.97 -21.62 -4.34
N GLU A 197 10.20 -20.45 -3.75
CA GLU A 197 11.55 -19.90 -3.62
C GLU A 197 12.24 -20.53 -2.40
N ASN A 198 13.52 -20.86 -2.56
CA ASN A 198 14.33 -21.28 -1.43
C ASN A 198 14.69 -20.06 -0.57
N LEU A 199 13.95 -19.85 0.50
CA LEU A 199 14.12 -18.72 1.41
C LEU A 199 15.12 -18.99 2.56
N ASN A 200 15.87 -20.10 2.51
CA ASN A 200 16.82 -20.46 3.57
C ASN A 200 17.88 -19.37 3.83
N HIS A 201 18.30 -18.66 2.78
CA HIS A 201 19.23 -17.55 2.92
C HIS A 201 18.61 -16.38 3.69
N ILE A 202 17.33 -16.05 3.45
CA ILE A 202 16.58 -15.01 4.17
C ILE A 202 16.33 -15.43 5.62
N LYS A 203 15.91 -16.69 5.81
CA LYS A 203 15.66 -17.24 7.14
C LYS A 203 16.87 -17.09 8.08
N LYS A 204 18.09 -17.29 7.56
CA LYS A 204 19.34 -17.11 8.31
C LYS A 204 19.64 -15.65 8.69
N LEU A 205 19.04 -14.69 7.99
CA LEU A 205 19.22 -13.26 8.27
C LEU A 205 18.22 -12.71 9.29
N ILE A 206 17.21 -13.49 9.69
CA ILE A 206 16.14 -13.01 10.59
C ILE A 206 16.31 -13.64 11.97
N ASN A 207 16.75 -12.84 12.95
CA ASN A 207 16.73 -13.19 14.35
C ASN A 207 15.37 -12.81 14.96
N LEU A 208 14.39 -13.72 14.83
CA LEU A 208 13.04 -13.49 15.34
C LEU A 208 13.02 -13.63 16.86
N TYR A 209 12.52 -12.62 17.56
CA TYR A 209 12.41 -12.66 19.01
C TYR A 209 11.35 -13.65 19.48
N GLU A 210 11.78 -14.59 20.32
CA GLU A 210 10.91 -15.53 21.03
C GLU A 210 11.05 -15.33 22.56
N GLY A 211 10.00 -14.86 23.22
CA GLY A 211 10.03 -14.63 24.67
C GLY A 211 8.82 -13.90 25.23
N LYS A 212 8.85 -13.57 26.51
CA LYS A 212 7.72 -13.02 27.29
C LYS A 212 7.18 -11.68 26.78
N LEU A 213 7.99 -10.89 26.03
CA LEU A 213 7.49 -9.63 25.46
C LEU A 213 6.41 -9.87 24.39
N ASN A 214 6.32 -11.09 23.84
CA ASN A 214 5.28 -11.50 22.89
C ASN A 214 3.92 -11.79 23.56
N ASP A 215 3.83 -11.93 24.88
CA ASP A 215 2.60 -12.35 25.57
C ASP A 215 1.42 -11.40 25.34
N ILE A 216 1.69 -10.10 25.15
CA ILE A 216 0.67 -9.10 24.82
C ILE A 216 -0.03 -9.35 23.48
N GLY A 217 0.58 -10.09 22.58
CA GLY A 217 0.08 -10.41 21.25
C GLY A 217 -0.49 -11.82 21.10
N LYS A 218 -0.58 -12.59 22.19
CA LYS A 218 -1.20 -13.92 22.21
C LYS A 218 -2.73 -13.81 22.21
N PRO A 219 -3.43 -14.59 21.39
CA PRO A 219 -4.90 -14.69 21.46
C PRO A 219 -5.37 -15.22 22.82
N THR A 220 -6.54 -14.76 23.25
CA THR A 220 -7.24 -15.24 24.42
C THR A 220 -8.69 -15.53 24.07
N ARG A 221 -9.44 -16.21 24.95
CA ARG A 221 -10.89 -16.44 24.75
C ARG A 221 -11.66 -15.14 24.52
N ARG A 222 -11.23 -14.00 25.12
CA ARG A 222 -11.89 -12.68 25.00
C ARG A 222 -11.30 -11.83 23.88
N THR A 223 -10.10 -12.15 23.38
CA THR A 223 -9.38 -11.33 22.41
C THR A 223 -8.78 -12.22 21.33
N LYS A 224 -9.52 -12.45 20.26
CA LYS A 224 -9.07 -13.30 19.15
C LYS A 224 -7.94 -12.67 18.34
N PHE A 225 -7.96 -11.35 18.18
CA PHE A 225 -7.02 -10.62 17.31
C PHE A 225 -6.32 -9.48 18.07
N PRO A 226 -5.43 -9.79 19.04
CA PRO A 226 -4.67 -8.76 19.74
C PRO A 226 -3.80 -7.98 18.73
N LEU A 227 -3.56 -6.72 19.05
CA LEU A 227 -2.79 -5.77 18.23
C LEU A 227 -3.44 -5.43 16.87
N SER A 228 -4.69 -5.83 16.62
CA SER A 228 -5.48 -5.33 15.48
C SER A 228 -5.94 -3.88 15.73
N LYS A 229 -6.42 -3.19 14.69
CA LYS A 229 -6.95 -1.82 14.81
C LYS A 229 -8.05 -1.74 15.87
N SER A 230 -9.04 -2.64 15.81
CA SER A 230 -10.15 -2.69 16.78
C SER A 230 -9.68 -3.02 18.21
N TRP A 231 -8.62 -3.81 18.36
CA TRP A 231 -8.03 -4.06 19.68
C TRP A 231 -7.36 -2.78 20.23
N TYR A 232 -6.60 -2.05 19.42
CA TYR A 232 -6.00 -0.78 19.85
C TYR A 232 -7.04 0.25 20.25
N ASP A 233 -8.19 0.30 19.55
CA ASP A 233 -9.27 1.23 19.86
C ASP A 233 -9.92 0.94 21.21
N LYS A 234 -9.94 -0.34 21.64
CA LYS A 234 -10.52 -0.81 22.91
C LYS A 234 -9.48 -0.99 24.03
N ALA A 235 -8.18 -0.93 23.72
CA ALA A 235 -7.14 -1.17 24.70
C ALA A 235 -7.10 -0.06 25.77
N ASN A 236 -7.03 -0.46 27.03
CA ASN A 236 -6.82 0.45 28.13
C ASN A 236 -5.38 0.98 28.18
N LYS A 237 -5.15 2.02 28.97
CA LYS A 237 -3.84 2.68 29.12
C LYS A 237 -2.74 1.70 29.53
N GLU A 238 -3.04 0.76 30.38
CA GLU A 238 -2.10 -0.23 30.91
C GLU A 238 -1.57 -1.15 29.79
N LYS A 239 -2.45 -1.71 28.96
CA LYS A 239 -2.05 -2.52 27.80
C LYS A 239 -1.17 -1.75 26.80
N LEU A 240 -1.50 -0.48 26.56
CA LEU A 240 -0.70 0.37 25.68
C LEU A 240 0.68 0.68 26.28
N MET A 241 0.77 0.85 27.61
CA MET A 241 2.03 1.01 28.30
C MET A 241 2.89 -0.26 28.24
N ILE A 242 2.30 -1.45 28.33
CA ILE A 242 3.01 -2.72 28.14
C ILE A 242 3.67 -2.76 26.77
N ILE A 243 2.96 -2.44 25.69
CA ILE A 243 3.54 -2.40 24.33
C ILE A 243 4.71 -1.42 24.26
N LYS A 244 4.51 -0.21 24.77
CA LYS A 244 5.57 0.82 24.81
C LYS A 244 6.81 0.33 25.51
N ASN A 245 6.65 -0.23 26.73
CA ASN A 245 7.75 -0.67 27.57
C ASN A 245 8.43 -1.92 26.99
N ASN A 246 7.66 -2.87 26.43
CA ASN A 246 8.20 -4.06 25.78
C ASN A 246 9.04 -3.68 24.55
N THR A 247 8.58 -2.73 23.73
CA THR A 247 9.34 -2.27 22.56
C THR A 247 10.61 -1.53 22.98
N TYR A 248 10.52 -0.69 24.02
CA TYR A 248 11.71 -0.06 24.60
C TYR A 248 12.72 -1.10 25.10
N ASN A 249 12.25 -2.08 25.90
CA ASN A 249 13.08 -3.16 26.45
C ASN A 249 13.73 -3.97 25.31
N TYR A 250 12.97 -4.29 24.25
CA TYR A 250 13.49 -5.00 23.09
C TYR A 250 14.66 -4.25 22.44
N PHE A 251 14.49 -2.99 22.12
CA PHE A 251 15.55 -2.21 21.47
C PHE A 251 16.72 -1.92 22.42
N ARG A 252 16.44 -1.46 23.64
CA ARG A 252 17.46 -0.95 24.53
C ARG A 252 18.26 -2.05 25.21
N ASN A 253 17.60 -3.09 25.74
CA ASN A 253 18.20 -4.07 26.60
C ASN A 253 18.54 -5.37 25.85
N ILE A 254 17.69 -5.82 24.93
CA ILE A 254 17.89 -7.06 24.20
C ILE A 254 18.79 -6.82 22.98
N CYS A 255 18.40 -5.91 22.08
CA CYS A 255 19.20 -5.62 20.88
C CYS A 255 20.34 -4.66 21.13
N LYS A 256 20.30 -3.86 22.20
CA LYS A 256 21.27 -2.80 22.54
C LYS A 256 21.47 -1.80 21.39
N THR A 257 20.40 -1.49 20.67
CA THR A 257 20.40 -0.59 19.51
C THR A 257 19.90 0.81 19.87
N THR A 258 20.40 1.79 19.14
CA THR A 258 20.01 3.19 19.23
C THR A 258 18.81 3.49 18.34
N ASN A 259 18.24 4.69 18.46
CA ASN A 259 17.18 5.15 17.56
C ASN A 259 17.59 5.13 16.07
N LYS A 260 18.88 5.35 15.77
CA LYS A 260 19.40 5.33 14.39
C LYS A 260 19.53 3.93 13.79
N GLU A 261 19.57 2.90 14.61
CA GLU A 261 19.71 1.49 14.21
C GLU A 261 18.37 0.75 14.26
N SER A 262 17.34 1.41 14.80
CA SER A 262 16.03 0.80 15.03
C SER A 262 14.99 1.29 14.03
N LEU A 263 14.00 0.46 13.77
CA LEU A 263 12.82 0.73 12.92
C LEU A 263 11.59 0.14 13.58
N TRP A 264 10.48 0.89 13.69
CA TRP A 264 9.24 0.33 14.21
C TRP A 264 8.00 0.94 13.58
N THR A 265 6.89 0.21 13.66
CA THR A 265 5.61 0.66 13.15
C THR A 265 4.44 0.30 14.08
N THR A 266 3.40 1.09 13.99
CA THR A 266 2.07 0.89 14.61
C THR A 266 1.02 1.62 13.80
N PHE A 267 -0.26 1.53 14.19
CA PHE A 267 -1.33 2.33 13.58
C PHE A 267 -1.09 3.84 13.80
N LYS A 268 -1.45 4.66 12.80
CA LYS A 268 -1.17 6.10 12.76
C LYS A 268 -1.68 6.84 14.01
N ASP A 269 -2.86 6.53 14.49
CA ASP A 269 -3.47 7.14 15.67
C ASP A 269 -2.78 6.77 17.02
N ARG A 270 -1.82 5.88 17.01
CA ARG A 270 -0.96 5.50 18.15
C ARG A 270 0.50 5.87 17.95
N SER A 271 0.83 6.45 16.83
CA SER A 271 2.19 6.83 16.41
C SER A 271 2.59 8.23 16.93
N PRO A 272 3.88 8.57 16.83
CA PRO A 272 4.36 9.94 17.07
C PRO A 272 3.77 10.98 16.11
N GLN A 273 3.34 10.55 14.91
CA GLN A 273 2.85 11.40 13.83
C GLN A 273 1.32 11.61 13.86
N ASP A 274 0.64 11.19 14.95
CA ASP A 274 -0.79 11.45 15.07
C ASP A 274 -1.05 12.96 15.23
N GLU A 275 -1.66 13.55 14.21
CA GLU A 275 -2.06 14.96 14.16
C GLU A 275 -3.44 15.21 14.76
N ASN A 276 -4.20 14.14 15.05
CA ASN A 276 -5.57 14.22 15.54
C ASN A 276 -5.59 14.60 17.04
N ARG A 277 -5.67 15.90 17.35
CA ARG A 277 -5.57 16.48 18.69
C ARG A 277 -6.87 16.43 19.50
N THR A 278 -7.98 15.96 18.92
CA THR A 278 -9.30 16.07 19.54
C THR A 278 -9.54 15.12 20.71
N LYS A 279 -8.76 14.03 20.83
CA LYS A 279 -8.77 13.13 22.01
C LYS A 279 -7.34 12.66 22.31
N PRO A 280 -6.83 12.87 23.55
CA PRO A 280 -5.52 12.37 23.94
C PRO A 280 -5.53 10.83 23.95
N LYS A 281 -5.07 10.20 22.87
CA LYS A 281 -4.86 8.76 22.81
C LYS A 281 -3.48 8.43 23.37
N THR A 282 -3.37 7.40 24.19
CA THR A 282 -2.08 6.94 24.71
C THR A 282 -1.23 6.41 23.55
N LYS A 283 -0.13 7.08 23.25
CA LYS A 283 0.83 6.67 22.23
C LYS A 283 1.69 5.53 22.75
N VAL A 284 2.03 4.60 21.87
CA VAL A 284 2.92 3.46 22.17
C VAL A 284 4.37 3.71 21.80
N THR A 285 4.75 4.97 21.61
CA THR A 285 6.11 5.40 21.24
C THR A 285 7.11 4.98 22.31
N PRO A 286 8.09 4.12 22.01
CA PRO A 286 9.13 3.75 22.97
C PRO A 286 10.00 4.97 23.32
N LEU A 287 10.43 5.08 24.57
CA LEU A 287 11.22 6.21 25.04
C LEU A 287 12.55 6.28 24.27
N GLY A 288 12.84 7.44 23.66
CA GLY A 288 14.06 7.65 22.87
C GLY A 288 14.00 7.14 21.42
N TYR A 289 12.91 6.47 20.99
CA TYR A 289 12.79 5.90 19.64
C TYR A 289 11.72 6.56 18.76
N LYS A 290 11.41 7.84 19.02
CA LYS A 290 10.39 8.58 18.25
C LYS A 290 10.74 8.69 16.76
N ASN A 291 12.00 8.96 16.43
CA ASN A 291 12.45 9.19 15.05
C ASN A 291 12.70 7.90 14.25
N SER A 292 12.61 6.73 14.87
CA SER A 292 12.65 5.43 14.18
C SER A 292 11.27 4.86 13.82
N TYR A 293 10.22 5.65 14.06
CA TYR A 293 8.87 5.31 13.60
C TYR A 293 8.73 5.50 12.09
N VAL A 294 8.16 4.49 11.43
CA VAL A 294 7.81 4.53 10.00
C VAL A 294 6.41 3.96 9.81
N PRO A 295 5.50 4.67 9.13
CA PRO A 295 4.19 4.13 8.79
C PRO A 295 4.32 2.81 8.02
N CYS A 296 3.52 1.80 8.35
CA CYS A 296 3.55 0.51 7.64
C CYS A 296 3.20 0.67 6.14
N THR A 297 2.38 1.65 5.80
CA THR A 297 1.96 1.95 4.43
C THR A 297 2.93 2.84 3.64
N MET A 298 4.06 3.28 4.25
CA MET A 298 5.07 4.05 3.53
C MET A 298 5.64 3.18 2.39
N ARG A 299 5.81 3.75 1.22
CA ARG A 299 6.37 3.08 0.03
C ARG A 299 7.59 3.84 -0.50
N ALA A 300 8.38 3.18 -1.33
CA ALA A 300 9.46 3.77 -2.14
C ALA A 300 10.53 4.57 -1.37
N THR A 301 10.98 4.10 -0.19
CA THR A 301 12.09 4.74 0.53
C THR A 301 13.24 3.78 0.80
N ASN A 302 14.47 4.28 0.62
CA ASN A 302 15.72 3.59 0.96
C ASN A 302 16.38 4.18 2.22
N GLU A 303 15.71 5.11 2.89
CA GLU A 303 16.24 5.87 4.03
C GLU A 303 16.57 4.98 5.25
N TYR A 304 15.91 3.83 5.36
CA TYR A 304 16.01 2.95 6.53
C TYR A 304 16.85 1.69 6.29
N LYS A 305 17.58 1.60 5.17
CA LYS A 305 18.35 0.42 4.78
C LYS A 305 19.45 0.00 5.77
N ASP A 306 19.86 0.90 6.67
CA ASP A 306 20.89 0.63 7.67
C ASP A 306 20.30 0.20 9.04
N ARG A 307 18.97 -0.02 9.12
CA ARG A 307 18.30 -0.42 10.36
C ARG A 307 18.49 -1.92 10.61
N SER A 308 19.09 -2.26 11.76
CA SER A 308 19.40 -3.64 12.17
C SER A 308 18.36 -4.25 13.11
N SER A 309 17.52 -3.43 13.76
CA SER A 309 16.49 -3.90 14.68
C SER A 309 15.11 -3.36 14.28
N VAL A 310 14.15 -4.26 14.15
CA VAL A 310 12.82 -3.96 13.60
C VAL A 310 11.74 -4.43 14.58
N ALA A 311 10.73 -3.57 14.86
CA ALA A 311 9.55 -3.94 15.63
C ALA A 311 8.26 -3.68 14.83
N TYR A 312 7.47 -4.73 14.60
CA TYR A 312 6.20 -4.66 13.90
C TYR A 312 5.04 -4.89 14.88
N LEU A 313 4.44 -3.78 15.35
CA LEU A 313 3.48 -3.77 16.46
C LEU A 313 2.03 -3.86 15.98
N ILE A 314 1.78 -4.50 14.86
CA ILE A 314 0.46 -4.56 14.21
C ILE A 314 0.06 -6.02 13.93
N ASN A 315 -1.20 -6.34 14.21
CA ASN A 315 -1.89 -7.48 13.59
C ASN A 315 -2.70 -6.93 12.42
N ARG A 316 -2.16 -7.07 11.22
CA ARG A 316 -2.68 -6.41 10.01
C ARG A 316 -3.89 -7.14 9.44
N PHE A 317 -4.91 -6.36 9.08
CA PHE A 317 -6.07 -6.77 8.30
C PHE A 317 -6.37 -5.67 7.29
N GLU A 318 -6.93 -6.04 6.15
CA GLU A 318 -7.47 -5.06 5.21
C GLU A 318 -8.77 -4.46 5.76
N ASN A 319 -9.14 -3.31 5.23
CA ASN A 319 -10.38 -2.62 5.59
C ASN A 319 -11.59 -3.52 5.33
N PRO A 320 -12.41 -3.83 6.34
CA PRO A 320 -13.58 -4.71 6.18
C PRO A 320 -14.58 -4.23 5.13
N ILE A 321 -14.67 -2.91 4.90
CA ILE A 321 -15.56 -2.33 3.89
C ILE A 321 -15.04 -2.65 2.49
N ILE A 322 -13.74 -2.51 2.26
CA ILE A 322 -13.09 -2.87 0.97
C ILE A 322 -13.22 -4.36 0.71
N THR A 323 -12.94 -5.20 1.71
CA THR A 323 -13.06 -6.65 1.55
C THR A 323 -14.49 -7.11 1.29
N SER A 324 -15.46 -6.51 1.99
CA SER A 324 -16.89 -6.79 1.76
C SER A 324 -17.34 -6.37 0.36
N PHE A 325 -16.86 -5.23 -0.13
CA PHE A 325 -17.15 -4.76 -1.49
C PHE A 325 -16.56 -5.71 -2.55
N LEU A 326 -15.31 -6.10 -2.41
CA LEU A 326 -14.65 -7.02 -3.33
C LEU A 326 -15.33 -8.40 -3.33
N SER A 327 -15.66 -8.94 -2.14
CA SER A 327 -16.36 -10.23 -2.02
C SER A 327 -17.74 -10.19 -2.67
N LYS A 328 -18.52 -9.12 -2.48
CA LYS A 328 -19.82 -8.93 -3.14
C LYS A 328 -19.71 -8.91 -4.67
N ASN A 329 -18.55 -8.50 -5.18
CA ASN A 329 -18.23 -8.45 -6.62
C ASN A 329 -17.38 -9.65 -7.10
N GLY A 330 -17.38 -10.76 -6.37
CA GLY A 330 -16.77 -12.02 -6.79
C GLY A 330 -15.27 -12.19 -6.54
N ALA A 331 -14.66 -11.31 -5.71
CA ALA A 331 -13.23 -11.40 -5.39
C ALA A 331 -13.00 -11.48 -3.87
N GLU A 332 -12.66 -12.66 -3.36
CA GLU A 332 -12.44 -12.88 -1.93
C GLU A 332 -10.99 -12.59 -1.52
N VAL A 333 -10.83 -11.60 -0.63
CA VAL A 333 -9.52 -11.19 -0.13
C VAL A 333 -8.98 -12.20 0.89
N ASN A 334 -7.84 -12.80 0.59
CA ASN A 334 -7.10 -13.59 1.55
C ASN A 334 -6.38 -12.67 2.54
N GLN A 335 -6.95 -12.54 3.74
CA GLN A 335 -6.44 -11.67 4.80
C GLN A 335 -5.05 -12.05 5.32
N ASP A 336 -4.67 -13.32 5.21
CA ASP A 336 -3.37 -13.80 5.67
C ASP A 336 -2.27 -13.45 4.68
N ILE A 337 -2.50 -13.68 3.39
CA ILE A 337 -1.56 -13.30 2.34
C ILE A 337 -1.42 -11.78 2.25
N PHE A 338 -2.53 -11.03 2.40
CA PHE A 338 -2.50 -9.58 2.48
C PHE A 338 -1.61 -9.11 3.65
N ALA A 339 -1.87 -9.62 4.86
CA ALA A 339 -1.12 -9.25 6.05
C ALA A 339 0.38 -9.59 5.93
N LEU A 340 0.70 -10.75 5.37
CA LEU A 340 2.07 -11.19 5.12
C LEU A 340 2.77 -10.27 4.11
N SER A 341 2.11 -9.89 3.02
CA SER A 341 2.71 -8.99 2.01
C SER A 341 3.08 -7.63 2.60
N GLU A 342 2.22 -7.06 3.46
CA GLU A 342 2.48 -5.81 4.18
C GLU A 342 3.65 -5.95 5.18
N LEU A 343 3.71 -7.07 5.91
CA LEU A 343 4.81 -7.37 6.84
C LEU A 343 6.15 -7.47 6.12
N ILE A 344 6.21 -8.24 5.03
CA ILE A 344 7.43 -8.43 4.25
C ILE A 344 7.90 -7.10 3.67
N GLN A 345 7.01 -6.32 3.06
CA GLN A 345 7.36 -4.99 2.54
C GLN A 345 7.89 -4.05 3.63
N PHE A 346 7.39 -4.16 4.87
CA PHE A 346 7.91 -3.38 5.98
C PHE A 346 9.31 -3.85 6.39
N ILE A 347 9.52 -5.15 6.54
CA ILE A 347 10.82 -5.74 6.93
C ILE A 347 11.91 -5.37 5.90
N TRP A 348 11.58 -5.41 4.61
CA TRP A 348 12.51 -5.09 3.52
C TRP A 348 12.95 -3.62 3.45
N ARG A 349 12.43 -2.74 4.30
CA ARG A 349 12.97 -1.37 4.47
C ARG A 349 14.25 -1.33 5.28
N SER A 350 14.53 -2.38 6.05
CA SER A 350 15.73 -2.53 6.89
C SER A 350 16.94 -3.05 6.10
N GLN A 351 18.05 -3.29 6.80
CA GLN A 351 19.29 -3.79 6.19
C GLN A 351 19.19 -5.21 5.59
N ILE A 352 18.09 -5.93 5.82
CA ILE A 352 17.88 -7.26 5.22
C ILE A 352 17.88 -7.21 3.69
N ARG A 353 17.44 -6.09 3.11
CA ARG A 353 17.46 -5.90 1.65
C ARG A 353 18.87 -5.89 1.06
N ASP A 354 19.87 -5.56 1.88
CA ASP A 354 21.30 -5.57 1.52
C ASP A 354 21.99 -6.87 1.98
N GLY A 355 21.21 -7.92 2.31
CA GLY A 355 21.72 -9.23 2.71
C GLY A 355 22.32 -9.25 4.11
N LYS A 356 22.01 -8.28 4.97
CA LYS A 356 22.52 -8.20 6.35
C LYS A 356 21.50 -8.72 7.37
N PRO A 357 21.94 -9.36 8.48
CA PRO A 357 21.03 -9.91 9.48
C PRO A 357 20.28 -8.81 10.23
N ILE A 358 19.03 -9.10 10.62
CA ILE A 358 18.20 -8.22 11.43
C ILE A 358 17.70 -8.93 12.69
N ASN A 359 17.47 -8.14 13.75
CA ASN A 359 16.69 -8.55 14.91
C ASN A 359 15.25 -8.11 14.71
N LEU A 360 14.29 -9.03 14.86
CA LEU A 360 12.88 -8.80 14.52
C LEU A 360 11.97 -9.11 15.69
N TYR A 361 11.17 -8.12 16.14
CA TYR A 361 10.16 -8.22 17.16
C TYR A 361 8.76 -8.08 16.56
N ILE A 362 7.98 -9.15 16.64
CA ILE A 362 6.59 -9.20 16.19
C ILE A 362 5.75 -9.76 17.34
N PRO A 363 5.17 -8.94 18.22
CA PRO A 363 4.38 -9.47 19.35
C PRO A 363 3.11 -10.19 18.90
N SER A 364 2.53 -9.88 17.74
CA SER A 364 1.36 -10.58 17.20
C SER A 364 1.71 -12.03 16.82
N GLU A 365 1.07 -13.00 17.50
CA GLU A 365 1.27 -14.43 17.22
C GLU A 365 0.90 -14.78 15.76
N ARG A 366 -0.27 -14.31 15.27
CA ARG A 366 -0.68 -14.54 13.87
C ARG A 366 0.39 -14.06 12.88
N MET A 367 0.92 -12.85 13.07
CA MET A 367 1.91 -12.29 12.16
C MET A 367 3.25 -13.05 12.21
N ARG A 368 3.63 -13.59 13.39
CA ARG A 368 4.81 -14.46 13.52
C ARG A 368 4.60 -15.78 12.78
N ILE A 369 3.43 -16.40 12.96
CA ILE A 369 3.10 -17.66 12.27
C ILE A 369 3.17 -17.46 10.76
N LEU A 370 2.53 -16.41 10.23
CA LEU A 370 2.56 -16.11 8.79
C LEU A 370 3.98 -15.93 8.26
N LEU A 371 4.84 -15.21 9.01
CA LEU A 371 6.25 -15.06 8.63
C LEU A 371 6.99 -16.40 8.60
N LEU A 372 6.79 -17.24 9.62
CA LEU A 372 7.45 -18.56 9.71
C LEU A 372 6.98 -19.51 8.62
N GLU A 373 5.68 -19.55 8.32
CA GLU A 373 5.10 -20.33 7.22
C GLU A 373 5.70 -19.92 5.87
N TRP A 374 5.81 -18.61 5.64
CA TRP A 374 6.45 -18.10 4.45
C TRP A 374 7.95 -18.48 4.37
N LEU A 375 8.70 -18.30 5.45
CA LEU A 375 10.13 -18.65 5.51
C LEU A 375 10.38 -20.16 5.32
N ASN A 376 9.38 -21.00 5.63
CA ASN A 376 9.44 -22.44 5.43
C ASN A 376 8.92 -22.86 4.03
N GLY A 377 8.47 -21.92 3.21
CA GLY A 377 7.95 -22.22 1.86
C GLY A 377 6.55 -22.84 1.83
N ASN A 378 5.75 -22.66 2.91
CA ASN A 378 4.39 -23.18 3.03
C ASN A 378 3.34 -22.20 2.47
N ILE A 379 3.72 -20.96 2.19
CA ILE A 379 2.86 -19.89 1.62
C ILE A 379 3.40 -19.42 0.28
#